data_f7efedc7865781a54fe297735045f7f4
#
_entry.id   f7efedc7865781a54fe297735045f7f4
#
_cell.length_a   1.000
_cell.length_b   1.000
_cell.length_c   1.000
_cell.angle_alpha   90.00
_cell.angle_beta   90.00
_cell.angle_gamma   90.00
#
_symmetry.space_group_name_H-M   'P 1'
#
loop_
_entity.id
_entity.type
_entity.pdbx_description
1 polymer ?
#
loop_
_entity_poly.entity_id
_entity_poly.type
_entity_poly.pdbx_seq_one_letter_code
_entity_poly.pdbx_strand_id
1 'polypeptide(L)'
;MSEQNVEFVKGVYGAFARGDVPAVLGAFADDIEWYEAEGMPYGGLHHGGEAVAQKVFGPIADDVEGFAVVPEEFVGSGETVAAVVRYTGTGKATAKALDLPVVHIWDIRDGKLARFRQFIDTVKFAEVVPVPAAV
;
A
#
# COMPACT_ATOMS: atom_id res chain seq x y z
N MET A 1 17.53 10.65 -10.09
CA MET A 1 18.35 10.61 -8.85
C MET A 1 17.53 10.05 -7.73
N SER A 2 18.15 9.23 -6.88
CA SER A 2 17.41 8.55 -5.82
C SER A 2 16.77 9.50 -4.81
N GLU A 3 17.40 10.62 -4.48
CA GLU A 3 16.80 11.61 -3.59
C GLU A 3 15.51 12.20 -4.14
N GLN A 4 15.47 12.49 -5.44
CA GLN A 4 14.28 13.00 -6.10
C GLN A 4 13.19 11.94 -6.12
N ASN A 5 13.57 10.68 -6.31
CA ASN A 5 12.62 9.58 -6.30
C ASN A 5 12.03 9.35 -4.90
N VAL A 6 12.86 9.48 -3.86
CA VAL A 6 12.39 9.41 -2.48
C VAL A 6 11.37 10.54 -2.20
N GLU A 7 11.68 11.77 -2.62
CA GLU A 7 10.76 12.90 -2.43
C GLU A 7 9.44 12.69 -3.19
N PHE A 8 9.54 12.15 -4.40
CA PHE A 8 8.34 11.82 -5.18
C PHE A 8 7.45 10.80 -4.43
N VAL A 9 8.06 9.72 -3.91
CA VAL A 9 7.31 8.70 -3.17
C VAL A 9 6.73 9.27 -1.88
N LYS A 10 7.47 10.11 -1.15
CA LYS A 10 6.95 10.80 0.02
C LYS A 10 5.68 11.61 -0.31
N GLY A 11 5.69 12.27 -1.45
CA GLY A 11 4.52 13.03 -1.92
C GLY A 11 3.31 12.14 -2.15
N VAL A 12 3.51 10.93 -2.64
CA VAL A 12 2.42 9.97 -2.85
C VAL A 12 1.81 9.55 -1.51
N TYR A 13 2.64 9.25 -0.51
CA TYR A 13 2.12 8.93 0.84
C TYR A 13 1.38 10.13 1.45
N GLY A 14 1.87 11.35 1.20
CA GLY A 14 1.18 12.56 1.65
C GLY A 14 -0.20 12.71 1.02
N ALA A 15 -0.31 12.43 -0.28
CA ALA A 15 -1.59 12.46 -0.97
C ALA A 15 -2.55 11.42 -0.39
N PHE A 16 -2.04 10.21 -0.14
CA PHE A 16 -2.85 9.14 0.45
C PHE A 16 -3.36 9.56 1.84
N ALA A 17 -2.50 10.17 2.66
CA ALA A 17 -2.86 10.62 4.00
C ALA A 17 -3.95 11.69 3.98
N ARG A 18 -3.99 12.53 2.92
CA ARG A 18 -5.02 13.55 2.74
C ARG A 18 -6.32 13.00 2.15
N GLY A 19 -6.34 11.73 1.80
CA GLY A 19 -7.48 11.12 1.12
C GLY A 19 -7.58 11.56 -0.35
N ASP A 20 -6.49 12.07 -0.92
CA ASP A 20 -6.46 12.51 -2.32
C ASP A 20 -6.14 11.34 -3.24
N VAL A 21 -7.10 10.44 -3.39
CA VAL A 21 -6.94 9.23 -4.21
C VAL A 21 -6.62 9.58 -5.67
N PRO A 22 -7.27 10.58 -6.29
CA PRO A 22 -6.89 10.97 -7.66
C PRO A 22 -5.41 11.32 -7.80
N ALA A 23 -4.81 12.02 -6.83
CA ALA A 23 -3.39 12.35 -6.89
C ALA A 23 -2.52 11.10 -6.75
N VAL A 24 -2.91 10.15 -5.90
CA VAL A 24 -2.21 8.86 -5.76
C VAL A 24 -2.24 8.11 -7.09
N LEU A 25 -3.42 7.94 -7.68
CA LEU A 25 -3.57 7.21 -8.94
C LEU A 25 -2.88 7.95 -10.10
N GLY A 26 -2.85 9.28 -10.05
CA GLY A 26 -2.14 10.09 -11.05
C GLY A 26 -0.63 9.88 -11.04
N ALA A 27 -0.07 9.40 -9.93
CA ALA A 27 1.36 9.08 -9.82
C ALA A 27 1.69 7.69 -10.38
N PHE A 28 0.70 6.86 -10.64
CA PHE A 28 0.90 5.50 -11.14
C PHE A 28 1.10 5.50 -12.65
N ALA A 29 1.99 4.64 -13.12
CA ALA A 29 2.04 4.32 -14.56
C ALA A 29 0.72 3.65 -14.95
N ASP A 30 0.30 3.81 -16.20
CA ASP A 30 -0.96 3.21 -16.68
C ASP A 30 -1.00 1.70 -16.49
N ASP A 31 0.16 1.06 -16.60
CA ASP A 31 0.32 -0.38 -16.50
C ASP A 31 0.96 -0.81 -15.20
N ILE A 32 0.81 -0.05 -14.12
CA ILE A 32 1.44 -0.38 -12.84
C ILE A 32 1.16 -1.83 -12.45
N GLU A 33 2.18 -2.51 -11.98
CA GLU A 33 2.07 -3.84 -11.40
C GLU A 33 2.07 -3.69 -9.87
N TRP A 34 0.96 -4.06 -9.25
CA TRP A 34 0.78 -3.95 -7.80
C TRP A 34 0.72 -5.34 -7.18
N TYR A 35 1.76 -5.71 -6.47
CA TYR A 35 1.78 -6.98 -5.73
C TYR A 35 1.36 -6.73 -4.28
N GLU A 36 0.17 -7.17 -3.96
CA GLU A 36 -0.31 -7.22 -2.58
C GLU A 36 0.04 -8.60 -2.04
N ALA A 37 0.64 -8.68 -0.84
CA ALA A 37 1.09 -9.95 -0.28
C ALA A 37 -0.02 -10.99 -0.31
N GLU A 38 0.31 -12.21 -0.75
CA GLU A 38 -0.70 -13.24 -1.02
C GLU A 38 -1.52 -13.67 0.19
N GLY A 39 -0.99 -13.56 1.39
CA GLY A 39 -1.74 -13.86 2.60
C GLY A 39 -2.72 -12.78 3.03
N MET A 40 -2.78 -11.66 2.32
CA MET A 40 -3.71 -10.58 2.61
C MET A 40 -5.09 -10.89 2.00
N PRO A 41 -6.18 -10.35 2.59
CA PRO A 41 -7.51 -10.48 1.96
C PRO A 41 -7.57 -9.92 0.55
N TYR A 42 -6.70 -8.95 0.25
CA TYR A 42 -6.60 -8.25 -1.04
C TYR A 42 -5.43 -8.78 -1.87
N GLY A 43 -4.87 -9.92 -1.49
CA GLY A 43 -3.61 -10.43 -2.03
C GLY A 43 -3.67 -10.80 -3.49
N GLY A 44 -2.50 -10.73 -4.10
CA GLY A 44 -2.30 -11.07 -5.50
C GLY A 44 -1.70 -9.95 -6.31
N LEU A 45 -1.53 -10.21 -7.61
CA LEU A 45 -0.98 -9.23 -8.53
C LEU A 45 -2.13 -8.50 -9.23
N HIS A 46 -2.16 -7.19 -9.08
CA HIS A 46 -3.17 -6.34 -9.70
C HIS A 46 -2.49 -5.44 -10.74
N HIS A 47 -3.15 -5.20 -11.85
CA HIS A 47 -2.62 -4.38 -12.94
C HIS A 47 -3.45 -3.13 -13.13
N GLY A 48 -2.78 -1.97 -13.13
CA GLY A 48 -3.41 -0.68 -13.36
C GLY A 48 -4.03 -0.07 -12.11
N GLY A 49 -4.08 1.27 -12.08
CA GLY A 49 -4.56 2.01 -10.90
C GLY A 49 -6.01 1.73 -10.56
N GLU A 50 -6.86 1.53 -11.57
CA GLU A 50 -8.28 1.26 -11.32
C GLU A 50 -8.47 -0.04 -10.57
N ALA A 51 -7.73 -1.10 -10.95
CA ALA A 51 -7.79 -2.38 -10.24
C ALA A 51 -7.31 -2.23 -8.80
N VAL A 52 -6.24 -1.46 -8.57
CA VAL A 52 -5.72 -1.21 -7.24
C VAL A 52 -6.76 -0.47 -6.38
N ALA A 53 -7.40 0.55 -6.94
CA ALA A 53 -8.43 1.30 -6.22
C ALA A 53 -9.61 0.40 -5.84
N GLN A 54 -10.06 -0.44 -6.75
CA GLN A 54 -11.24 -1.29 -6.54
C GLN A 54 -10.97 -2.52 -5.68
N LYS A 55 -9.77 -3.10 -5.80
CA LYS A 55 -9.46 -4.39 -5.17
C LYS A 55 -8.60 -4.29 -3.92
N VAL A 56 -7.95 -3.15 -3.69
CA VAL A 56 -7.09 -2.93 -2.54
C VAL A 56 -7.57 -1.75 -1.71
N PHE A 57 -7.58 -0.54 -2.26
CA PHE A 57 -7.89 0.66 -1.48
C PHE A 57 -9.32 0.67 -0.96
N GLY A 58 -10.30 0.35 -1.79
CA GLY A 58 -11.69 0.30 -1.39
C GLY A 58 -11.93 -0.74 -0.30
N PRO A 59 -11.56 -2.01 -0.54
CA PRO A 59 -11.77 -3.06 0.46
C PRO A 59 -11.09 -2.82 1.80
N ILE A 60 -9.84 -2.34 1.82
CA ILE A 60 -9.16 -2.12 3.11
C ILE A 60 -9.80 -0.96 3.88
N ALA A 61 -10.27 0.07 3.17
CA ALA A 61 -10.99 1.17 3.80
C ALA A 61 -12.32 0.70 4.40
N ASP A 62 -12.96 -0.29 3.77
CA ASP A 62 -14.19 -0.88 4.28
C ASP A 62 -13.93 -1.79 5.48
N ASP A 63 -12.80 -2.49 5.51
CA ASP A 63 -12.49 -3.48 6.54
C ASP A 63 -11.83 -2.89 7.78
N VAL A 64 -11.15 -1.75 7.64
CA VAL A 64 -10.38 -1.13 8.72
C VAL A 64 -10.86 0.31 8.92
N GLU A 65 -11.44 0.57 10.08
CA GLU A 65 -11.84 1.92 10.45
C GLU A 65 -10.62 2.76 10.76
N GLY A 66 -10.54 3.95 10.17
CA GLY A 66 -9.42 4.86 10.39
C GLY A 66 -8.10 4.34 9.83
N PHE A 67 -8.16 3.53 8.76
CA PHE A 67 -6.93 2.99 8.16
C PHE A 67 -5.98 4.11 7.79
N ALA A 68 -4.74 3.98 8.25
CA ALA A 68 -3.68 4.93 7.92
C ALA A 68 -2.38 4.21 7.61
N VAL A 69 -1.62 4.78 6.70
CA VAL A 69 -0.28 4.33 6.34
C VAL A 69 0.68 5.42 6.79
N VAL A 70 1.47 5.14 7.81
CA VAL A 70 2.37 6.13 8.42
C VAL A 70 3.80 5.81 8.01
N PRO A 71 4.41 6.60 7.11
CA PRO A 71 5.80 6.35 6.72
C PRO A 71 6.76 6.62 7.88
N GLU A 72 7.73 5.73 8.04
CA GLU A 72 8.73 5.85 9.10
C GLU A 72 10.15 6.03 8.55
N GLU A 73 10.43 5.39 7.41
CA GLU A 73 11.77 5.40 6.84
C GLU A 73 11.71 5.21 5.33
N PHE A 74 12.58 5.91 4.60
CA PHE A 74 12.71 5.74 3.15
C PHE A 74 14.15 5.45 2.80
N VAL A 75 14.36 4.50 1.90
CA VAL A 75 15.68 4.18 1.36
C VAL A 75 15.57 4.15 -0.15
N GLY A 76 16.36 4.99 -0.83
CA GLY A 76 16.36 5.06 -2.28
C GLY A 76 17.65 4.53 -2.87
N SER A 77 17.55 3.81 -3.98
CA SER A 77 18.69 3.37 -4.77
C SER A 77 18.27 3.33 -6.24
N GLY A 78 18.87 4.21 -7.05
CA GLY A 78 18.49 4.34 -8.45
C GLY A 78 17.02 4.70 -8.60
N GLU A 79 16.26 3.89 -9.32
CA GLU A 79 14.84 4.09 -9.55
C GLU A 79 13.97 3.23 -8.61
N THR A 80 14.57 2.70 -7.54
CA THR A 80 13.85 1.91 -6.55
C THR A 80 13.85 2.64 -5.21
N VAL A 81 12.67 2.69 -4.57
CA VAL A 81 12.50 3.29 -3.24
C VAL A 81 11.81 2.27 -2.34
N ALA A 82 12.46 1.95 -1.22
CA ALA A 82 11.85 1.17 -0.17
C ALA A 82 11.29 2.11 0.90
N ALA A 83 10.08 1.85 1.35
CA ALA A 83 9.45 2.61 2.42
C ALA A 83 9.08 1.65 3.55
N VAL A 84 9.61 1.92 4.75
CA VAL A 84 9.15 1.24 5.95
C VAL A 84 8.01 2.08 6.50
N VAL A 85 6.84 1.48 6.59
CA VAL A 85 5.64 2.19 7.01
C VAL A 85 4.96 1.41 8.12
N ARG A 86 3.99 2.03 8.76
CA ARG A 86 3.16 1.39 9.76
C ARG A 86 1.70 1.51 9.36
N TYR A 87 1.01 0.39 9.36
CA TYR A 87 -0.44 0.38 9.16
C TYR A 87 -1.10 0.49 10.52
N THR A 88 -2.05 1.41 10.65
CA THR A 88 -2.82 1.60 11.89
C THR A 88 -4.31 1.68 11.57
N GLY A 89 -5.12 1.45 12.57
CA GLY A 89 -6.57 1.51 12.47
C GLY A 89 -7.23 0.48 13.39
N THR A 90 -8.50 0.20 13.13
CA THR A 90 -9.26 -0.77 13.89
C THR A 90 -10.04 -1.66 12.93
N GLY A 91 -9.89 -2.96 13.04
CA GLY A 91 -10.66 -3.92 12.24
C GLY A 91 -12.14 -3.82 12.57
N LYS A 92 -12.96 -3.59 11.56
CA LYS A 92 -14.41 -3.44 11.80
C LYS A 92 -15.06 -4.73 12.30
N ALA A 93 -14.65 -5.87 11.74
CA ALA A 93 -15.24 -7.16 12.09
C ALA A 93 -14.79 -7.67 13.46
N THR A 94 -13.55 -7.38 13.86
CA THR A 94 -12.94 -7.93 15.08
C THR A 94 -12.88 -6.95 16.23
N ALA A 95 -12.99 -5.65 15.94
CA ALA A 95 -12.77 -4.54 16.89
C ALA A 95 -11.34 -4.51 17.43
N LYS A 96 -10.40 -5.22 16.78
CA LYS A 96 -9.00 -5.26 17.21
C LYS A 96 -8.20 -4.15 16.57
N ALA A 97 -7.20 -3.65 17.30
CA ALA A 97 -6.30 -2.62 16.79
C ALA A 97 -5.36 -3.20 15.73
N LEU A 98 -5.22 -2.47 14.63
CA LEU A 98 -4.21 -2.73 13.62
C LEU A 98 -3.02 -1.82 13.95
N ASP A 99 -1.84 -2.42 14.09
CA ASP A 99 -0.60 -1.68 14.35
C ASP A 99 0.56 -2.57 13.94
N LEU A 100 0.94 -2.49 12.66
CA LEU A 100 1.95 -3.38 12.07
C LEU A 100 2.98 -2.61 11.26
N PRO A 101 4.27 -3.00 11.35
CA PRO A 101 5.26 -2.53 10.40
C PRO A 101 5.08 -3.24 9.05
N VAL A 102 5.27 -2.50 7.98
CA VAL A 102 5.10 -3.00 6.61
C VAL A 102 6.21 -2.41 5.76
N VAL A 103 6.70 -3.18 4.79
CA VAL A 103 7.67 -2.65 3.83
C VAL A 103 7.01 -2.61 2.45
N HIS A 104 7.11 -1.46 1.82
CA HIS A 104 6.71 -1.24 0.43
C HIS A 104 7.96 -1.02 -0.42
N ILE A 105 8.03 -1.68 -1.55
CA ILE A 105 9.10 -1.43 -2.52
C ILE A 105 8.48 -0.93 -3.81
N TRP A 106 8.91 0.26 -4.19
CA TRP A 106 8.41 0.95 -5.38
C TRP A 106 9.51 1.01 -6.44
N ASP A 107 9.15 0.68 -7.67
CA ASP A 107 10.00 0.93 -8.84
C ASP A 107 9.39 2.05 -9.65
N ILE A 108 10.23 3.00 -10.05
CA ILE A 108 9.83 4.20 -10.78
C ILE A 108 10.34 4.06 -12.22
N ARG A 109 9.49 4.42 -13.18
CA ARG A 109 9.84 4.42 -14.60
C ARG A 109 9.20 5.65 -15.23
N ASP A 110 10.02 6.44 -15.91
CA ASP A 110 9.55 7.66 -16.60
C ASP A 110 8.77 8.60 -15.70
N GLY A 111 9.23 8.76 -14.46
CA GLY A 111 8.59 9.64 -13.48
C GLY A 111 7.27 9.14 -12.89
N LYS A 112 6.95 7.87 -13.11
CA LYS A 112 5.72 7.26 -12.60
C LYS A 112 6.04 6.01 -11.80
N LEU A 113 5.12 5.64 -10.89
CA LEU A 113 5.24 4.41 -10.12
C LEU A 113 4.81 3.25 -11.01
N ALA A 114 5.79 2.42 -11.40
CA ALA A 114 5.57 1.32 -12.33
C ALA A 114 5.33 -0.01 -11.64
N ARG A 115 5.82 -0.17 -10.42
CA ARG A 115 5.70 -1.43 -9.69
C ARG A 115 5.67 -1.17 -8.19
N PHE A 116 4.82 -1.90 -7.50
CA PHE A 116 4.70 -1.90 -6.04
C PHE A 116 4.74 -3.32 -5.54
N ARG A 117 5.48 -3.54 -4.46
CA ARG A 117 5.50 -4.83 -3.76
C ARG A 117 5.34 -4.60 -2.26
N GLN A 118 4.44 -5.36 -1.65
CA GLN A 118 4.15 -5.26 -0.22
C GLN A 118 4.71 -6.48 0.50
N PHE A 119 5.38 -6.23 1.62
CA PHE A 119 5.87 -7.28 2.53
C PHE A 119 5.34 -6.98 3.93
N ILE A 120 4.53 -7.88 4.46
CA ILE A 120 3.78 -7.68 5.70
C ILE A 120 3.62 -9.02 6.42
N ASP A 121 3.51 -8.98 7.74
CA ASP A 121 3.16 -10.15 8.52
C ASP A 121 1.67 -10.44 8.32
N THR A 122 1.37 -11.37 7.44
CA THR A 122 0.00 -11.68 7.07
C THR A 122 -0.76 -12.41 8.18
N VAL A 123 -0.05 -13.11 9.05
CA VAL A 123 -0.67 -13.78 10.20
C VAL A 123 -1.22 -12.73 11.16
N LYS A 124 -0.43 -11.72 11.48
CA LYS A 124 -0.89 -10.65 12.36
C LYS A 124 -1.98 -9.81 11.74
N PHE A 125 -1.89 -9.54 10.44
CA PHE A 125 -2.96 -8.82 9.76
C PHE A 125 -4.29 -9.59 9.83
N ALA A 126 -4.24 -10.92 9.64
CA ALA A 126 -5.42 -11.77 9.68
C ALA A 126 -6.09 -11.79 11.06
N GLU A 127 -5.37 -11.49 12.14
CA GLU A 127 -5.96 -11.35 13.46
C GLU A 127 -6.92 -10.16 13.55
N VAL A 128 -6.65 -9.13 12.76
CA VAL A 128 -7.44 -7.88 12.72
C VAL A 128 -8.50 -7.94 11.61
N VAL A 129 -8.11 -8.42 10.43
CA VAL A 129 -8.99 -8.58 9.27
C VAL A 129 -8.83 -10.02 8.80
N PRO A 130 -9.73 -10.92 9.21
CA PRO A 130 -9.64 -12.33 8.83
C PRO A 130 -9.75 -12.53 7.32
N VAL A 131 -8.93 -13.43 6.78
CA VAL A 131 -9.05 -13.84 5.39
C VAL A 131 -10.28 -14.74 5.28
N PRO A 132 -11.16 -14.53 4.27
CA PRO A 132 -12.32 -15.39 4.10
C PRO A 132 -11.89 -16.85 3.94
N ALA A 133 -12.67 -17.75 4.55
CA ALA A 133 -12.40 -19.17 4.46
C ALA A 133 -12.48 -19.63 3.00
N ALA A 134 -11.54 -20.50 2.59
CA ALA A 134 -11.61 -21.13 1.28
C ALA A 134 -12.83 -22.04 1.21
N VAL A 135 -13.55 -21.96 0.11
CA VAL A 135 -14.77 -22.73 -0.10
C VAL A 135 -14.52 -23.88 -1.04
#